data_2ab75e2f18a94addfc444ff2d0d93845
#
_entry.id   2ab75e2f18a94addfc444ff2d0d93845
#
_cell.length_a   1.000
_cell.length_b   1.000
_cell.length_c   1.000
_cell.angle_alpha   90.00
_cell.angle_beta   90.00
_cell.angle_gamma   90.00
#
_symmetry.space_group_name_H-M   'P 1'
#
loop_
_entity.id
_entity.type
_entity.pdbx_description
1 polymer ?
#
loop_
_entity_poly.entity_id
_entity_poly.type
_entity_poly.pdbx_seq_one_letter_code
_entity_poly.pdbx_strand_id
1 'polypeptide(L)'
;MGSTPTFGMISPVAKRIGILTCGGDCPGLNAVIRAAGRRSFQRGYEVVGVRDGWRGLVEDALEPLGPREISGILPRGGTILGTTRTNPYKLEGGVERVRETFESAGLDALVAIGGEDTLGVATRLYEEHDFPVVGVPKTIDNDLNGTDYTFGFDTAVFIATEAIDRLHTTAESHNRVMVVEVMGRNTGWIAVVSGIAGGADVILIPEQPISIDDACDDIRRRHERGKDFSIVVVSEGYELEGLADAGEQDEFGHVRLSQRGVGDALAREIERRTGFETRVTVLGHVQRGGSPTARDRLLATRFGLKAADLALGGEFGQMAALQGDDVVAVPLAEATAELKVVPREWYDVARAFFG
;
A
#
# COMPACT_ATOMS: atom_id res chain seq x y z
N MET A 1 -47.24 -0.34 52.98
CA MET A 1 -46.72 -1.05 51.80
C MET A 1 -46.32 -0.05 50.78
N GLY A 2 -45.07 0.35 50.75
CA GLY A 2 -44.51 1.35 49.82
C GLY A 2 -43.85 0.63 48.64
N SER A 3 -44.41 0.79 47.47
CA SER A 3 -43.79 0.31 46.22
C SER A 3 -42.68 1.26 45.83
N THR A 4 -41.43 0.79 45.87
CA THR A 4 -40.25 1.47 45.34
C THR A 4 -40.32 1.47 43.80
N PRO A 5 -40.18 2.62 43.11
CA PRO A 5 -40.14 2.61 41.66
C PRO A 5 -38.78 2.07 41.22
N THR A 6 -38.82 0.96 40.47
CA THR A 6 -37.67 0.41 39.72
C THR A 6 -37.32 1.42 38.62
N PHE A 7 -36.28 2.20 38.81
CA PHE A 7 -35.63 2.93 37.72
C PHE A 7 -35.06 1.89 36.77
N GLY A 8 -35.70 1.74 35.59
CA GLY A 8 -35.10 1.04 34.47
C GLY A 8 -33.80 1.70 34.12
N MET A 9 -32.66 1.03 34.35
CA MET A 9 -31.39 1.42 33.80
C MET A 9 -31.53 1.31 32.28
N ILE A 10 -31.64 2.45 31.61
CA ILE A 10 -31.41 2.53 30.17
C ILE A 10 -29.92 2.16 30.02
N SER A 11 -29.63 0.95 29.51
CA SER A 11 -28.30 0.58 29.14
C SER A 11 -27.81 1.67 28.15
N PRO A 12 -26.64 2.30 28.38
CA PRO A 12 -26.11 3.25 27.39
C PRO A 12 -26.02 2.53 26.05
N VAL A 13 -26.53 3.15 25.00
CA VAL A 13 -26.39 2.65 23.62
C VAL A 13 -24.91 2.39 23.42
N ALA A 14 -24.56 1.15 23.11
CA ALA A 14 -23.16 0.76 22.91
C ALA A 14 -22.63 1.58 21.74
N LYS A 15 -21.54 2.32 21.97
CA LYS A 15 -20.85 3.07 20.91
C LYS A 15 -20.20 2.10 19.93
N ARG A 16 -20.23 2.44 18.64
CA ARG A 16 -19.78 1.56 17.55
C ARG A 16 -18.76 2.22 16.65
N ILE A 17 -17.73 1.44 16.28
CA ILE A 17 -16.73 1.87 15.30
C ILE A 17 -16.73 0.92 14.10
N GLY A 18 -16.80 1.50 12.91
CA GLY A 18 -16.64 0.78 11.63
C GLY A 18 -15.17 0.65 11.25
N ILE A 19 -14.78 -0.46 10.64
CA ILE A 19 -13.45 -0.67 10.05
C ILE A 19 -13.63 -1.18 8.64
N LEU A 20 -13.03 -0.51 7.64
CA LEU A 20 -12.96 -0.98 6.26
C LEU A 20 -11.53 -1.10 5.76
N THR A 21 -11.33 -2.00 4.79
CA THR A 21 -10.11 -2.13 4.00
C THR A 21 -10.46 -1.99 2.53
N CYS A 22 -9.77 -1.07 1.80
CA CYS A 22 -10.11 -0.78 0.42
C CYS A 22 -8.85 -0.61 -0.46
N GLY A 23 -9.00 -0.80 -1.78
CA GLY A 23 -7.92 -0.74 -2.76
C GLY A 23 -7.14 -2.05 -2.86
N GLY A 24 -5.93 -2.03 -3.43
CA GLY A 24 -5.07 -3.22 -3.50
C GLY A 24 -4.74 -3.76 -2.11
N ASP A 25 -4.76 -5.08 -1.94
CA ASP A 25 -4.35 -5.69 -0.67
C ASP A 25 -2.83 -5.63 -0.47
N CYS A 26 -2.43 -5.78 0.78
CA CYS A 26 -1.03 -5.96 1.15
C CYS A 26 -0.88 -6.68 2.49
N PRO A 27 0.28 -7.25 2.79
CA PRO A 27 0.57 -7.80 4.11
C PRO A 27 0.52 -6.71 5.20
N GLY A 28 -0.20 -6.97 6.31
CA GLY A 28 -0.34 -6.04 7.42
C GLY A 28 -1.77 -5.53 7.67
N LEU A 29 -2.69 -5.61 6.70
CA LEU A 29 -4.09 -5.19 6.85
C LEU A 29 -4.75 -5.83 8.08
N ASN A 30 -4.60 -7.13 8.26
CA ASN A 30 -5.16 -7.85 9.41
C ASN A 30 -4.53 -7.43 10.74
N ALA A 31 -3.29 -6.97 10.74
CA ALA A 31 -2.64 -6.43 11.95
C ALA A 31 -3.28 -5.11 12.39
N VAL A 32 -3.63 -4.24 11.43
CA VAL A 32 -4.37 -2.99 11.71
C VAL A 32 -5.76 -3.30 12.25
N ILE A 33 -6.54 -4.15 11.56
CA ILE A 33 -7.90 -4.55 11.99
C ILE A 33 -7.86 -5.08 13.43
N ARG A 34 -6.91 -5.98 13.71
CA ARG A 34 -6.71 -6.55 15.04
C ARG A 34 -6.39 -5.47 16.09
N ALA A 35 -5.51 -4.56 15.79
CA ALA A 35 -5.07 -3.53 16.73
C ALA A 35 -6.19 -2.52 17.02
N ALA A 36 -6.83 -2.00 15.97
CA ALA A 36 -7.96 -1.09 16.08
C ALA A 36 -9.14 -1.73 16.84
N GLY A 37 -9.51 -2.97 16.49
CA GLY A 37 -10.57 -3.70 17.18
C GLY A 37 -10.26 -3.93 18.66
N ARG A 38 -9.05 -4.37 19.01
CA ARG A 38 -8.67 -4.55 20.41
C ARG A 38 -8.68 -3.26 21.21
N ARG A 39 -8.22 -2.16 20.64
CA ARG A 39 -8.27 -0.85 21.29
C ARG A 39 -9.70 -0.41 21.54
N SER A 40 -10.59 -0.59 20.57
CA SER A 40 -12.02 -0.27 20.67
C SER A 40 -12.69 -1.07 21.78
N PHE A 41 -12.46 -2.39 21.87
CA PHE A 41 -13.00 -3.23 22.96
C PHE A 41 -12.50 -2.79 24.33
N GLN A 42 -11.22 -2.40 24.48
CA GLN A 42 -10.67 -1.88 25.74
C GLN A 42 -11.38 -0.60 26.21
N ARG A 43 -11.95 0.15 25.28
CA ARG A 43 -12.69 1.40 25.54
C ARG A 43 -14.21 1.18 25.61
N GLY A 44 -14.69 -0.08 25.51
CA GLY A 44 -16.11 -0.42 25.63
C GLY A 44 -16.93 -0.19 24.35
N TYR A 45 -16.28 -0.09 23.18
CA TYR A 45 -16.93 0.05 21.90
C TYR A 45 -17.17 -1.31 21.24
N GLU A 46 -18.29 -1.43 20.51
CA GLU A 46 -18.50 -2.50 19.55
C GLU A 46 -17.74 -2.20 18.25
N VAL A 47 -17.30 -3.24 17.55
CA VAL A 47 -16.59 -3.10 16.28
C VAL A 47 -17.40 -3.77 15.18
N VAL A 48 -17.56 -3.05 14.07
CA VAL A 48 -18.26 -3.50 12.87
C VAL A 48 -17.27 -3.52 11.71
N GLY A 49 -17.12 -4.68 11.08
CA GLY A 49 -16.37 -4.82 9.84
C GLY A 49 -17.24 -4.44 8.65
N VAL A 50 -16.73 -3.58 7.80
CA VAL A 50 -17.33 -3.23 6.52
C VAL A 50 -16.70 -4.10 5.44
N ARG A 51 -17.51 -4.96 4.81
CA ARG A 51 -17.04 -5.90 3.79
C ARG A 51 -16.68 -5.17 2.50
N ASP A 52 -15.59 -5.58 1.87
CA ASP A 52 -15.21 -5.12 0.54
C ASP A 52 -15.04 -3.59 0.40
N GLY A 53 -14.57 -2.93 1.46
CA GLY A 53 -14.25 -1.51 1.46
C GLY A 53 -15.47 -0.59 1.33
N TRP A 54 -15.34 0.48 0.54
CA TRP A 54 -16.43 1.44 0.33
C TRP A 54 -17.69 0.79 -0.26
N ARG A 55 -17.55 -0.29 -1.02
CA ARG A 55 -18.70 -1.05 -1.55
C ARG A 55 -19.61 -1.53 -0.42
N GLY A 56 -19.04 -2.00 0.68
CA GLY A 56 -19.83 -2.50 1.80
C GLY A 56 -20.70 -1.44 2.47
N LEU A 57 -20.28 -0.17 2.48
CA LEU A 57 -21.15 0.92 2.92
C LEU A 57 -22.21 1.29 1.88
N VAL A 58 -21.90 1.15 0.59
CA VAL A 58 -22.87 1.38 -0.49
C VAL A 58 -23.96 0.31 -0.54
N GLU A 59 -23.63 -0.94 -0.19
CA GLU A 59 -24.48 -2.13 -0.32
C GLU A 59 -25.00 -2.67 1.03
N ASP A 60 -24.73 -1.99 2.15
CA ASP A 60 -25.09 -2.41 3.52
C ASP A 60 -24.51 -3.78 3.90
N ALA A 61 -23.27 -4.04 3.50
CA ALA A 61 -22.55 -5.29 3.77
C ALA A 61 -21.69 -5.18 5.03
N LEU A 62 -22.32 -5.25 6.18
CA LEU A 62 -21.70 -5.07 7.50
C LEU A 62 -21.70 -6.38 8.29
N GLU A 63 -20.65 -6.61 9.08
CA GLU A 63 -20.56 -7.77 9.97
C GLU A 63 -20.00 -7.37 11.34
N PRO A 64 -20.54 -7.92 12.46
CA PRO A 64 -19.94 -7.71 13.76
C PRO A 64 -18.54 -8.33 13.82
N LEU A 65 -17.56 -7.59 14.34
CA LEU A 65 -16.23 -8.11 14.63
C LEU A 65 -16.04 -8.23 16.14
N GLY A 66 -16.05 -9.46 16.64
CA GLY A 66 -15.77 -9.73 18.05
C GLY A 66 -14.29 -10.10 18.30
N PRO A 67 -13.92 -10.34 19.56
CA PRO A 67 -12.57 -10.76 19.92
C PRO A 67 -12.11 -12.07 19.24
N ARG A 68 -13.03 -12.94 18.85
CA ARG A 68 -12.74 -14.22 18.19
C ARG A 68 -12.33 -14.01 16.73
N GLU A 69 -13.07 -13.18 16.01
CA GLU A 69 -12.86 -12.89 14.58
C GLU A 69 -11.50 -12.24 14.35
N ILE A 70 -11.04 -11.38 15.26
CA ILE A 70 -9.74 -10.72 15.20
C ILE A 70 -8.61 -11.48 15.90
N SER A 71 -8.87 -12.68 16.41
CA SER A 71 -7.84 -13.51 17.05
C SER A 71 -7.06 -14.31 15.99
N GLY A 72 -5.73 -14.40 16.15
CA GLY A 72 -4.86 -15.19 15.26
C GLY A 72 -4.62 -14.60 13.87
N ILE A 73 -5.17 -13.43 13.54
CA ILE A 73 -5.04 -12.83 12.21
C ILE A 73 -3.76 -12.02 12.00
N LEU A 74 -2.98 -11.74 13.04
CA LEU A 74 -1.75 -10.93 12.97
C LEU A 74 -0.78 -11.38 11.86
N PRO A 75 -0.45 -12.68 11.69
CA PRO A 75 0.49 -13.13 10.67
C PRO A 75 -0.16 -13.39 9.30
N ARG A 76 -1.48 -13.24 9.17
CA ARG A 76 -2.19 -13.53 7.92
C ARG A 76 -2.06 -12.37 6.94
N GLY A 77 -1.62 -12.66 5.71
CA GLY A 77 -1.68 -11.73 4.59
C GLY A 77 -3.10 -11.48 4.10
N GLY A 78 -3.26 -10.55 3.18
CA GLY A 78 -4.57 -10.11 2.71
C GLY A 78 -5.41 -9.47 3.81
N THR A 79 -6.72 -9.51 3.68
CA THR A 79 -7.67 -8.92 4.64
C THR A 79 -8.84 -9.87 4.91
N ILE A 80 -9.25 -9.97 6.18
CA ILE A 80 -10.45 -10.74 6.56
C ILE A 80 -11.75 -10.06 6.13
N LEU A 81 -11.71 -8.74 5.84
CA LEU A 81 -12.89 -7.95 5.43
C LEU A 81 -13.12 -7.95 3.92
N GLY A 82 -12.17 -8.45 3.12
CA GLY A 82 -12.19 -8.27 1.67
C GLY A 82 -11.82 -6.84 1.27
N THR A 83 -11.70 -6.61 -0.02
CA THR A 83 -11.34 -5.31 -0.57
C THR A 83 -11.84 -5.14 -1.99
N THR A 84 -12.21 -3.92 -2.37
CA THR A 84 -12.57 -3.53 -3.73
C THR A 84 -11.95 -2.18 -4.09
N ARG A 85 -12.11 -1.78 -5.36
CA ARG A 85 -11.74 -0.45 -5.85
C ARG A 85 -12.98 0.42 -6.10
N THR A 86 -14.06 0.20 -5.34
CA THR A 86 -15.29 0.99 -5.48
C THR A 86 -15.08 2.41 -4.98
N ASN A 87 -15.44 3.39 -5.81
CA ASN A 87 -15.45 4.81 -5.45
C ASN A 87 -16.91 5.30 -5.37
N PRO A 88 -17.43 5.62 -4.16
CA PRO A 88 -18.82 6.07 -4.00
C PRO A 88 -19.16 7.33 -4.80
N TYR A 89 -18.18 8.21 -5.04
CA TYR A 89 -18.39 9.44 -5.83
C TYR A 89 -18.58 9.19 -7.33
N LYS A 90 -18.28 7.98 -7.82
CA LYS A 90 -18.52 7.59 -9.21
C LYS A 90 -19.82 6.78 -9.40
N LEU A 91 -20.58 6.58 -8.32
CA LEU A 91 -21.84 5.85 -8.32
C LEU A 91 -22.98 6.83 -8.10
N GLU A 92 -24.07 6.70 -8.86
CA GLU A 92 -25.29 7.47 -8.65
C GLU A 92 -25.85 7.22 -7.24
N GLY A 93 -25.99 8.27 -6.42
CA GLY A 93 -26.42 8.17 -5.03
C GLY A 93 -25.46 7.39 -4.12
N GLY A 94 -24.19 7.20 -4.52
CA GLY A 94 -23.25 6.38 -3.77
C GLY A 94 -22.86 6.98 -2.43
N VAL A 95 -22.64 8.28 -2.37
CA VAL A 95 -22.31 9.01 -1.13
C VAL A 95 -23.48 9.00 -0.15
N GLU A 96 -24.69 9.22 -0.65
CA GLU A 96 -25.92 9.17 0.15
C GLU A 96 -26.09 7.79 0.80
N ARG A 97 -25.92 6.69 0.02
CA ARG A 97 -25.98 5.32 0.57
C ARG A 97 -24.90 5.04 1.62
N VAL A 98 -23.68 5.54 1.42
CA VAL A 98 -22.61 5.43 2.44
C VAL A 98 -23.05 6.06 3.75
N ARG A 99 -23.65 7.26 3.70
CA ARG A 99 -24.13 7.96 4.89
C ARG A 99 -25.32 7.26 5.54
N GLU A 100 -26.30 6.86 4.74
CA GLU A 100 -27.49 6.12 5.21
C GLU A 100 -27.11 4.82 5.91
N THR A 101 -26.20 4.02 5.34
CA THR A 101 -25.69 2.79 5.95
C THR A 101 -24.93 3.09 7.25
N PHE A 102 -24.07 4.10 7.25
CA PHE A 102 -23.33 4.52 8.45
C PHE A 102 -24.27 4.90 9.60
N GLU A 103 -25.28 5.72 9.32
CA GLU A 103 -26.27 6.19 10.30
C GLU A 103 -27.19 5.06 10.77
N SER A 104 -27.71 4.23 9.86
CA SER A 104 -28.62 3.12 10.20
C SER A 104 -27.92 2.03 11.01
N ALA A 105 -26.63 1.80 10.78
CA ALA A 105 -25.82 0.88 11.58
C ALA A 105 -25.44 1.45 12.96
N GLY A 106 -25.74 2.73 13.22
CA GLY A 106 -25.40 3.40 14.47
C GLY A 106 -23.91 3.50 14.70
N LEU A 107 -23.12 3.74 13.65
CA LEU A 107 -21.67 3.91 13.75
C LEU A 107 -21.34 5.34 14.24
N ASP A 108 -20.46 5.45 15.22
CA ASP A 108 -19.98 6.76 15.73
C ASP A 108 -18.73 7.23 14.98
N ALA A 109 -17.95 6.30 14.42
CA ALA A 109 -16.73 6.61 13.68
C ALA A 109 -16.39 5.50 12.68
N LEU A 110 -15.59 5.83 11.67
CA LEU A 110 -15.06 4.90 10.67
C LEU A 110 -13.52 4.95 10.64
N VAL A 111 -12.86 3.81 10.65
CA VAL A 111 -11.43 3.67 10.33
C VAL A 111 -11.31 3.16 8.90
N ALA A 112 -10.85 4.00 8.00
CA ALA A 112 -10.62 3.67 6.59
C ALA A 112 -9.15 3.31 6.35
N ILE A 113 -8.89 2.04 5.97
CA ILE A 113 -7.56 1.50 5.75
C ILE A 113 -7.34 1.36 4.25
N GLY A 114 -6.45 2.17 3.67
CA GLY A 114 -6.24 2.15 2.23
C GLY A 114 -5.11 3.03 1.72
N GLY A 115 -4.92 3.00 0.39
CA GLY A 115 -4.00 3.87 -0.33
C GLY A 115 -4.63 5.21 -0.69
N GLU A 116 -3.99 5.93 -1.60
CA GLU A 116 -4.38 7.26 -2.08
C GLU A 116 -5.87 7.34 -2.43
N ASP A 117 -6.37 6.47 -3.31
CA ASP A 117 -7.77 6.46 -3.74
C ASP A 117 -8.76 6.30 -2.57
N THR A 118 -8.44 5.40 -1.64
CA THR A 118 -9.30 5.12 -0.47
C THR A 118 -9.33 6.29 0.49
N LEU A 119 -8.17 6.85 0.77
CA LEU A 119 -8.01 7.99 1.67
C LEU A 119 -8.54 9.28 1.02
N GLY A 120 -8.41 9.42 -0.31
CA GLY A 120 -9.03 10.51 -1.07
C GLY A 120 -10.55 10.52 -0.95
N VAL A 121 -11.21 9.35 -0.99
CA VAL A 121 -12.66 9.25 -0.68
C VAL A 121 -12.94 9.66 0.77
N ALA A 122 -12.12 9.20 1.74
CA ALA A 122 -12.27 9.57 3.15
C ALA A 122 -12.09 11.08 3.37
N THR A 123 -11.09 11.69 2.71
CA THR A 123 -10.85 13.14 2.76
C THR A 123 -12.07 13.92 2.28
N ARG A 124 -12.60 13.57 1.10
CA ARG A 124 -13.78 14.25 0.55
C ARG A 124 -15.04 14.07 1.41
N LEU A 125 -15.27 12.87 1.94
CA LEU A 125 -16.40 12.62 2.84
C LEU A 125 -16.29 13.48 4.11
N TYR A 126 -15.09 13.64 4.66
CA TYR A 126 -14.86 14.51 5.80
C TYR A 126 -15.08 15.98 5.45
N GLU A 127 -14.47 16.50 4.38
CA GLU A 127 -14.53 17.91 4.00
C GLU A 127 -15.90 18.35 3.50
N GLU A 128 -16.60 17.50 2.74
CA GLU A 128 -17.87 17.84 2.11
C GLU A 128 -19.08 17.54 3.01
N HIS A 129 -18.96 16.62 3.98
CA HIS A 129 -20.09 16.08 4.76
C HIS A 129 -19.83 15.95 6.25
N ASP A 130 -18.71 16.42 6.78
CA ASP A 130 -18.30 16.24 8.18
C ASP A 130 -18.33 14.75 8.63
N PHE A 131 -18.06 13.83 7.69
CA PHE A 131 -18.16 12.40 7.93
C PHE A 131 -17.08 11.95 8.93
N PRO A 132 -17.45 11.24 10.03
CA PRO A 132 -16.52 10.93 11.12
C PRO A 132 -15.56 9.79 10.75
N VAL A 133 -14.51 10.08 9.99
CA VAL A 133 -13.54 9.13 9.46
C VAL A 133 -12.11 9.44 9.87
N VAL A 134 -11.33 8.37 10.10
CA VAL A 134 -9.87 8.40 10.34
C VAL A 134 -9.21 7.48 9.33
N GLY A 135 -8.08 7.91 8.76
CA GLY A 135 -7.31 7.18 7.78
C GLY A 135 -6.18 6.33 8.37
N VAL A 136 -5.86 5.23 7.70
CA VAL A 136 -4.65 4.43 7.94
C VAL A 136 -3.95 4.18 6.62
N PRO A 137 -2.65 4.57 6.49
CA PRO A 137 -1.92 4.51 5.23
C PRO A 137 -1.51 3.07 4.90
N LYS A 138 -2.11 2.51 3.87
CA LYS A 138 -1.89 1.15 3.38
C LYS A 138 -1.52 1.20 1.91
N THR A 139 -0.27 1.00 1.58
CA THR A 139 0.22 0.79 0.21
C THR A 139 1.57 0.10 0.24
N ILE A 140 1.84 -0.75 -0.76
CA ILE A 140 3.19 -1.30 -0.95
C ILE A 140 4.12 -0.31 -1.65
N ASP A 141 3.56 0.72 -2.30
CA ASP A 141 4.33 1.66 -3.12
C ASP A 141 4.98 2.79 -2.29
N ASN A 142 4.66 2.89 -0.99
CA ASN A 142 5.17 3.91 -0.06
C ASN A 142 5.00 5.36 -0.57
N ASP A 143 3.91 5.60 -1.29
CA ASP A 143 3.63 6.80 -2.07
C ASP A 143 2.67 7.81 -1.41
N LEU A 144 2.26 7.56 -0.16
CA LEU A 144 1.42 8.48 0.63
C LEU A 144 2.26 9.51 1.36
N ASN A 145 1.87 10.78 1.23
CA ASN A 145 2.56 11.88 1.89
C ASN A 145 2.27 11.94 3.41
N GLY A 146 3.05 12.74 4.14
CA GLY A 146 2.89 12.91 5.60
C GLY A 146 3.37 11.75 6.45
N THR A 147 3.74 10.61 5.88
CA THR A 147 4.29 9.43 6.57
C THR A 147 5.60 8.96 5.96
N ASP A 148 6.56 8.59 6.81
CA ASP A 148 7.85 8.07 6.34
C ASP A 148 7.72 6.69 5.69
N TYR A 149 6.88 5.82 6.28
CA TYR A 149 6.61 4.48 5.78
C TYR A 149 5.12 4.14 5.85
N THR A 150 4.66 3.43 4.83
CA THR A 150 3.37 2.74 4.82
C THR A 150 3.59 1.26 5.14
N PHE A 151 2.64 0.61 5.80
CA PHE A 151 2.75 -0.84 5.99
C PHE A 151 2.39 -1.58 4.69
N GLY A 152 3.00 -2.75 4.52
CA GLY A 152 2.99 -3.55 3.30
C GLY A 152 4.23 -3.31 2.43
N PHE A 153 4.84 -2.13 2.51
CA PHE A 153 6.03 -1.76 1.77
C PHE A 153 7.25 -2.61 2.14
N ASP A 154 7.53 -2.78 3.44
CA ASP A 154 8.68 -3.56 3.91
C ASP A 154 8.60 -5.03 3.45
N THR A 155 7.40 -5.61 3.46
CA THR A 155 7.19 -6.98 2.94
C THR A 155 7.39 -7.06 1.43
N ALA A 156 6.91 -6.07 0.67
CA ALA A 156 7.11 -6.04 -0.79
C ALA A 156 8.59 -5.91 -1.15
N VAL A 157 9.32 -5.03 -0.45
CA VAL A 157 10.78 -4.89 -0.59
C VAL A 157 11.49 -6.19 -0.23
N PHE A 158 11.12 -6.83 0.88
CA PHE A 158 11.70 -8.11 1.29
C PHE A 158 11.54 -9.19 0.23
N ILE A 159 10.34 -9.34 -0.33
CA ILE A 159 10.05 -10.32 -1.40
C ILE A 159 10.87 -10.00 -2.67
N ALA A 160 10.96 -8.73 -3.04
CA ALA A 160 11.76 -8.31 -4.19
C ALA A 160 13.26 -8.58 -3.97
N THR A 161 13.78 -8.26 -2.80
CA THR A 161 15.18 -8.51 -2.43
C THR A 161 15.50 -10.01 -2.44
N GLU A 162 14.63 -10.87 -1.85
CA GLU A 162 14.83 -12.33 -1.92
C GLU A 162 14.85 -12.86 -3.36
N ALA A 163 14.03 -12.28 -4.25
CA ALA A 163 14.04 -12.66 -5.66
C ALA A 163 15.35 -12.23 -6.35
N ILE A 164 15.83 -11.01 -6.08
CA ILE A 164 17.10 -10.50 -6.59
C ILE A 164 18.27 -11.37 -6.13
N ASP A 165 18.34 -11.71 -4.84
CA ASP A 165 19.39 -12.58 -4.27
C ASP A 165 19.46 -13.93 -4.97
N ARG A 166 18.31 -14.54 -5.29
CA ARG A 166 18.24 -15.81 -6.02
C ARG A 166 18.72 -15.67 -7.46
N LEU A 167 18.50 -14.52 -8.10
CA LEU A 167 18.91 -14.26 -9.47
C LEU A 167 20.41 -14.03 -9.60
N HIS A 168 21.10 -13.52 -8.59
CA HIS A 168 22.55 -13.33 -8.61
C HIS A 168 23.30 -14.62 -8.98
N THR A 169 22.99 -15.72 -8.32
CA THR A 169 23.69 -16.99 -8.54
C THR A 169 23.47 -17.57 -9.95
N THR A 170 22.26 -17.40 -10.49
CA THR A 170 21.99 -17.86 -11.86
C THR A 170 22.53 -16.89 -12.92
N ALA A 171 22.51 -15.58 -12.64
CA ALA A 171 23.11 -14.58 -13.51
C ALA A 171 24.62 -14.80 -13.68
N GLU A 172 25.33 -14.99 -12.57
CA GLU A 172 26.77 -15.32 -12.55
C GLU A 172 27.08 -16.63 -13.27
N SER A 173 26.30 -17.69 -13.01
CA SER A 173 26.54 -19.01 -13.63
C SER A 173 26.40 -19.04 -15.16
N HIS A 174 25.64 -18.08 -15.72
CA HIS A 174 25.34 -18.02 -17.13
C HIS A 174 25.86 -16.76 -17.84
N ASN A 175 26.56 -15.89 -17.12
CA ASN A 175 27.09 -14.61 -17.65
C ASN A 175 26.01 -13.78 -18.35
N ARG A 176 24.87 -13.56 -17.65
CA ARG A 176 23.68 -12.92 -18.21
C ARG A 176 23.36 -11.58 -17.55
N VAL A 177 22.64 -10.76 -18.26
CA VAL A 177 21.93 -9.63 -17.68
C VAL A 177 20.54 -10.12 -17.24
N MET A 178 20.21 -9.90 -15.97
CA MET A 178 18.90 -10.23 -15.42
C MET A 178 18.12 -8.96 -15.14
N VAL A 179 16.99 -8.77 -15.83
CA VAL A 179 16.05 -7.68 -15.59
C VAL A 179 14.97 -8.16 -14.60
N VAL A 180 14.79 -7.43 -13.51
CA VAL A 180 13.78 -7.71 -12.48
C VAL A 180 12.77 -6.59 -12.49
N GLU A 181 11.56 -6.86 -12.98
CA GLU A 181 10.45 -5.91 -12.93
C GLU A 181 9.74 -6.04 -11.58
N VAL A 182 9.65 -4.93 -10.86
CA VAL A 182 8.96 -4.82 -9.58
C VAL A 182 7.76 -3.87 -9.68
N MET A 183 6.80 -4.02 -8.76
CA MET A 183 5.67 -3.10 -8.65
C MET A 183 6.13 -1.69 -8.27
N GLY A 184 5.28 -0.73 -8.47
CA GLY A 184 5.52 0.69 -8.28
C GLY A 184 4.98 1.45 -9.47
N ARG A 185 3.71 1.89 -9.39
CA ARG A 185 3.00 2.50 -10.51
C ARG A 185 3.55 3.90 -10.84
N ASN A 186 3.50 4.78 -9.86
CA ASN A 186 3.85 6.18 -10.01
C ASN A 186 5.16 6.53 -9.32
N THR A 187 5.69 5.60 -8.53
CA THR A 187 6.89 5.80 -7.73
C THR A 187 7.80 4.57 -7.76
N GLY A 188 9.10 4.81 -7.70
CA GLY A 188 10.13 3.77 -7.77
C GLY A 188 10.62 3.27 -6.40
N TRP A 189 9.90 3.49 -5.32
CA TRP A 189 10.36 3.15 -3.98
C TRP A 189 10.75 1.68 -3.81
N ILE A 190 9.92 0.74 -4.30
CA ILE A 190 10.24 -0.70 -4.22
C ILE A 190 11.51 -0.99 -5.01
N ALA A 191 11.63 -0.45 -6.24
CA ALA A 191 12.79 -0.67 -7.10
C ALA A 191 14.08 -0.15 -6.46
N VAL A 192 14.06 1.08 -5.92
CA VAL A 192 15.25 1.69 -5.28
C VAL A 192 15.65 0.91 -4.05
N VAL A 193 14.73 0.67 -3.12
CA VAL A 193 15.09 0.04 -1.84
C VAL A 193 15.48 -1.42 -2.01
N SER A 194 14.72 -2.19 -2.82
CA SER A 194 15.08 -3.60 -3.08
C SER A 194 16.30 -3.73 -3.97
N GLY A 195 16.50 -2.82 -4.92
CA GLY A 195 17.67 -2.82 -5.78
C GLY A 195 18.97 -2.50 -5.02
N ILE A 196 18.94 -1.49 -4.13
CA ILE A 196 20.09 -1.20 -3.25
C ILE A 196 20.36 -2.39 -2.32
N ALA A 197 19.31 -2.91 -1.66
CA ALA A 197 19.45 -4.02 -0.71
C ALA A 197 19.90 -5.34 -1.37
N GLY A 198 19.44 -5.60 -2.61
CA GLY A 198 19.78 -6.77 -3.39
C GLY A 198 21.02 -6.59 -4.27
N GLY A 199 21.73 -5.45 -4.22
CA GLY A 199 22.95 -5.21 -4.98
C GLY A 199 22.74 -5.15 -6.49
N ALA A 200 21.68 -4.48 -6.94
CA ALA A 200 21.44 -4.23 -8.35
C ALA A 200 22.51 -3.29 -8.94
N ASP A 201 22.91 -3.55 -10.17
CA ASP A 201 23.92 -2.79 -10.90
C ASP A 201 23.34 -1.59 -11.65
N VAL A 202 22.04 -1.64 -11.97
CA VAL A 202 21.26 -0.56 -12.55
C VAL A 202 19.84 -0.58 -11.95
N ILE A 203 19.31 0.59 -11.60
CA ILE A 203 17.95 0.74 -11.10
C ILE A 203 17.23 1.80 -11.92
N LEU A 204 16.07 1.45 -12.49
CA LEU A 204 15.28 2.31 -13.35
C LEU A 204 13.93 2.63 -12.71
N ILE A 205 13.66 3.90 -12.48
CA ILE A 205 12.46 4.42 -11.81
C ILE A 205 11.84 5.59 -12.58
N PRO A 206 10.53 5.82 -12.46
CA PRO A 206 9.85 6.89 -13.20
C PRO A 206 10.34 8.30 -12.81
N GLU A 207 10.71 8.52 -11.54
CA GLU A 207 11.10 9.86 -11.04
C GLU A 207 12.45 10.34 -11.52
N GLN A 208 13.34 9.41 -11.86
CA GLN A 208 14.71 9.71 -12.32
C GLN A 208 14.96 8.93 -13.62
N PRO A 209 14.42 9.39 -14.74
CA PRO A 209 14.58 8.69 -16.01
C PRO A 209 16.04 8.73 -16.45
N ILE A 210 16.71 7.59 -16.39
CA ILE A 210 17.98 7.36 -17.08
C ILE A 210 17.65 6.88 -18.48
N SER A 211 18.38 7.35 -19.50
CA SER A 211 18.20 6.81 -20.83
C SER A 211 18.61 5.34 -20.89
N ILE A 212 18.02 4.58 -21.80
CA ILE A 212 18.43 3.19 -22.01
C ILE A 212 19.89 3.09 -22.48
N ASP A 213 20.41 4.11 -23.16
CA ASP A 213 21.81 4.16 -23.56
C ASP A 213 22.73 4.29 -22.35
N ASP A 214 22.42 5.17 -21.40
CA ASP A 214 23.19 5.30 -20.15
C ASP A 214 23.16 3.99 -19.36
N ALA A 215 22.01 3.33 -19.25
CA ALA A 215 21.87 2.02 -18.59
C ALA A 215 22.73 0.93 -19.28
N CYS A 216 22.75 0.90 -20.61
CA CYS A 216 23.59 -0.01 -21.37
C CYS A 216 25.08 0.30 -21.20
N ASP A 217 25.46 1.57 -21.08
CA ASP A 217 26.84 1.97 -20.84
C ASP A 217 27.29 1.60 -19.41
N ASP A 218 26.43 1.68 -18.41
CA ASP A 218 26.72 1.17 -17.06
C ASP A 218 26.98 -0.33 -17.10
N ILE A 219 26.15 -1.11 -17.80
CA ILE A 219 26.30 -2.56 -17.97
C ILE A 219 27.63 -2.88 -18.68
N ARG A 220 27.98 -2.15 -19.78
CA ARG A 220 29.24 -2.37 -20.51
C ARG A 220 30.46 -2.08 -19.63
N ARG A 221 30.46 -0.94 -18.90
CA ARG A 221 31.56 -0.58 -17.99
C ARG A 221 31.82 -1.66 -16.95
N ARG A 222 30.73 -2.25 -16.43
CA ARG A 222 30.82 -3.37 -15.48
C ARG A 222 31.49 -4.60 -16.11
N HIS A 223 31.06 -4.98 -17.32
CA HIS A 223 31.67 -6.09 -18.05
C HIS A 223 33.15 -5.84 -18.39
N GLU A 224 33.53 -4.61 -18.78
CA GLU A 224 34.93 -4.21 -19.02
C GLU A 224 35.80 -4.33 -17.77
N ARG A 225 35.22 -4.21 -16.57
CA ARG A 225 35.88 -4.43 -15.27
C ARG A 225 35.98 -5.90 -14.87
N GLY A 226 35.59 -6.83 -15.75
CA GLY A 226 35.68 -8.27 -15.53
C GLY A 226 34.53 -8.88 -14.73
N LYS A 227 33.36 -8.25 -14.78
CA LYS A 227 32.12 -8.80 -14.22
C LYS A 227 31.21 -9.25 -15.35
N ASP A 228 31.00 -10.54 -15.48
CA ASP A 228 30.35 -11.13 -16.66
C ASP A 228 28.82 -11.18 -16.55
N PHE A 229 28.21 -10.67 -15.47
CA PHE A 229 26.76 -10.61 -15.29
C PHE A 229 26.31 -9.25 -14.73
N SER A 230 25.04 -8.90 -14.90
CA SER A 230 24.46 -7.68 -14.30
C SER A 230 23.02 -7.93 -13.87
N ILE A 231 22.63 -7.27 -12.78
CA ILE A 231 21.24 -7.22 -12.28
C ILE A 231 20.69 -5.83 -12.54
N VAL A 232 19.58 -5.75 -13.27
CA VAL A 232 18.84 -4.52 -13.56
C VAL A 232 17.49 -4.61 -12.89
N VAL A 233 17.18 -3.68 -11.99
CA VAL A 233 15.85 -3.58 -11.36
C VAL A 233 15.08 -2.45 -12.00
N VAL A 234 13.85 -2.71 -12.43
CA VAL A 234 12.99 -1.73 -13.07
C VAL A 234 11.62 -1.68 -12.41
N SER A 235 11.13 -0.46 -12.11
CA SER A 235 9.75 -0.25 -11.69
C SER A 235 8.79 -0.43 -12.88
N GLU A 236 7.64 -1.07 -12.66
CA GLU A 236 6.60 -1.23 -13.70
C GLU A 236 6.11 0.12 -14.26
N GLY A 237 6.30 1.20 -13.52
CA GLY A 237 5.97 2.57 -13.91
C GLY A 237 7.03 3.27 -14.74
N TYR A 238 8.21 2.68 -14.95
CA TYR A 238 9.27 3.30 -15.75
C TYR A 238 8.83 3.54 -17.18
N GLU A 239 9.10 4.74 -17.70
CA GLU A 239 8.76 5.13 -19.06
C GLU A 239 9.90 4.74 -20.02
N LEU A 240 9.68 3.69 -20.79
CA LEU A 240 10.59 3.27 -21.85
C LEU A 240 10.18 3.94 -23.17
N GLU A 241 11.11 4.67 -23.80
CA GLU A 241 10.88 5.33 -25.08
C GLU A 241 10.41 4.33 -26.17
N GLY A 242 9.31 4.63 -26.83
CA GLY A 242 8.68 3.77 -27.83
C GLY A 242 7.75 2.68 -27.31
N LEU A 243 7.59 2.55 -25.99
CA LEU A 243 6.58 1.70 -25.39
C LEU A 243 5.28 2.50 -25.26
N ALA A 244 4.28 2.16 -26.08
CA ALA A 244 3.00 2.86 -26.05
C ALA A 244 2.28 2.63 -24.70
N ASP A 245 1.60 3.66 -24.19
CA ASP A 245 0.62 3.56 -23.11
C ASP A 245 -0.65 2.84 -23.59
N ALA A 246 -0.52 1.56 -23.94
CA ALA A 246 -1.63 0.73 -24.35
C ALA A 246 -2.18 -0.02 -23.15
N GLY A 247 -3.13 0.56 -22.42
CA GLY A 247 -3.77 -0.13 -21.30
C GLY A 247 -5.20 0.35 -21.07
N GLU A 248 -6.08 -0.60 -20.71
CA GLU A 248 -7.39 -0.28 -20.15
C GLU A 248 -7.19 0.47 -18.81
N GLN A 249 -8.02 1.48 -18.57
CA GLN A 249 -8.06 2.16 -17.28
C GLN A 249 -8.93 1.41 -16.28
N ASP A 250 -8.53 1.44 -15.01
CA ASP A 250 -9.35 0.93 -13.91
C ASP A 250 -10.42 1.96 -13.47
N GLU A 251 -11.24 1.61 -12.48
CA GLU A 251 -12.34 2.45 -11.98
C GLU A 251 -11.87 3.81 -11.43
N PHE A 252 -10.60 3.97 -11.10
CA PHE A 252 -10.00 5.24 -10.65
C PHE A 252 -9.36 6.04 -11.81
N GLY A 253 -9.33 5.46 -13.03
CA GLY A 253 -8.73 6.09 -14.20
C GLY A 253 -7.24 5.79 -14.38
N HIS A 254 -6.70 4.84 -13.63
CA HIS A 254 -5.31 4.43 -13.74
C HIS A 254 -5.13 3.37 -14.83
N VAL A 255 -4.09 3.51 -15.64
CA VAL A 255 -3.71 2.52 -16.66
C VAL A 255 -3.31 1.20 -15.99
N ARG A 256 -3.75 0.08 -16.53
CA ARG A 256 -3.35 -1.27 -16.07
C ARG A 256 -1.94 -1.60 -16.55
N LEU A 257 -0.94 -1.32 -15.72
CA LEU A 257 0.48 -1.48 -16.07
C LEU A 257 0.92 -2.93 -16.31
N SER A 258 0.24 -3.91 -15.72
CA SER A 258 0.55 -5.34 -15.91
C SER A 258 0.52 -5.80 -17.39
N GLN A 259 -0.02 -5.01 -18.30
CA GLN A 259 -0.05 -5.28 -19.74
C GLN A 259 1.05 -4.55 -20.53
N ARG A 260 1.80 -3.62 -19.89
CA ARG A 260 2.84 -2.84 -20.59
C ARG A 260 4.07 -3.68 -20.93
N GLY A 261 4.42 -4.67 -20.11
CA GLY A 261 5.60 -5.52 -20.31
C GLY A 261 6.92 -4.73 -20.36
N VAL A 262 7.07 -3.79 -19.42
CA VAL A 262 8.24 -2.89 -19.34
C VAL A 262 9.54 -3.69 -19.24
N GLY A 263 9.58 -4.69 -18.36
CA GLY A 263 10.75 -5.55 -18.20
C GLY A 263 11.11 -6.33 -19.46
N ASP A 264 10.10 -6.87 -20.16
CA ASP A 264 10.33 -7.59 -21.42
C ASP A 264 10.84 -6.68 -22.55
N ALA A 265 10.27 -5.46 -22.65
CA ALA A 265 10.72 -4.48 -23.62
C ALA A 265 12.15 -4.00 -23.32
N LEU A 266 12.43 -3.70 -22.04
CA LEU A 266 13.76 -3.30 -21.58
C LEU A 266 14.80 -4.40 -21.84
N ALA A 267 14.47 -5.66 -21.53
CA ALA A 267 15.38 -6.78 -21.74
C ALA A 267 15.76 -6.94 -23.23
N ARG A 268 14.78 -6.84 -24.15
CA ARG A 268 15.04 -6.86 -25.60
C ARG A 268 15.93 -5.71 -26.05
N GLU A 269 15.72 -4.51 -25.53
CA GLU A 269 16.54 -3.34 -25.90
C GLU A 269 17.96 -3.44 -25.33
N ILE A 270 18.15 -3.93 -24.11
CA ILE A 270 19.48 -4.18 -23.55
C ILE A 270 20.22 -5.21 -24.40
N GLU A 271 19.61 -6.36 -24.69
CA GLU A 271 20.24 -7.41 -25.52
C GLU A 271 20.60 -6.90 -26.92
N ARG A 272 19.71 -6.14 -27.57
CA ARG A 272 19.96 -5.55 -28.88
C ARG A 272 21.11 -4.56 -28.89
N ARG A 273 21.25 -3.72 -27.83
CA ARG A 273 22.27 -2.64 -27.78
C ARG A 273 23.60 -3.13 -27.23
N THR A 274 23.63 -4.10 -26.33
CA THR A 274 24.85 -4.58 -25.69
C THR A 274 25.38 -5.88 -26.27
N GLY A 275 24.51 -6.71 -26.88
CA GLY A 275 24.85 -8.08 -27.31
C GLY A 275 24.91 -9.09 -26.18
N PHE A 276 24.65 -8.71 -24.92
CA PHE A 276 24.63 -9.61 -23.78
C PHE A 276 23.29 -10.33 -23.69
N GLU A 277 23.35 -11.64 -23.49
CA GLU A 277 22.13 -12.45 -23.28
C GLU A 277 21.36 -11.92 -22.07
N THR A 278 20.10 -11.52 -22.27
CA THR A 278 19.27 -10.87 -21.25
C THR A 278 18.03 -11.72 -20.95
N ARG A 279 17.66 -11.83 -19.70
CA ARG A 279 16.44 -12.53 -19.24
C ARG A 279 15.65 -11.61 -18.31
N VAL A 280 14.33 -11.81 -18.27
CA VAL A 280 13.44 -11.02 -17.43
C VAL A 280 12.76 -11.90 -16.39
N THR A 281 12.56 -11.33 -15.22
CA THR A 281 11.70 -11.87 -14.17
C THR A 281 10.73 -10.77 -13.73
N VAL A 282 9.44 -10.96 -13.97
CA VAL A 282 8.39 -10.05 -13.55
C VAL A 282 7.81 -10.55 -12.23
N LEU A 283 7.98 -9.82 -11.14
CA LEU A 283 7.51 -10.27 -9.83
C LEU A 283 6.00 -10.08 -9.68
N GLY A 284 5.44 -8.96 -10.17
CA GLY A 284 4.01 -8.71 -10.14
C GLY A 284 3.38 -8.91 -8.75
N HIS A 285 2.20 -9.50 -8.70
CA HIS A 285 1.38 -9.62 -7.49
C HIS A 285 1.94 -10.48 -6.36
N VAL A 286 3.02 -11.26 -6.56
CA VAL A 286 3.66 -11.99 -5.44
C VAL A 286 4.16 -11.02 -4.37
N GLN A 287 4.48 -9.77 -4.74
CA GLN A 287 4.87 -8.71 -3.82
C GLN A 287 3.75 -8.23 -2.89
N ARG A 288 2.49 -8.52 -3.23
CA ARG A 288 1.30 -8.18 -2.41
C ARG A 288 0.90 -9.30 -1.44
N GLY A 289 1.45 -10.49 -1.62
CA GLY A 289 1.03 -11.70 -0.90
C GLY A 289 1.89 -12.05 0.30
N GLY A 290 1.49 -13.13 0.95
CA GLY A 290 2.27 -13.74 2.03
C GLY A 290 2.07 -13.11 3.41
N SER A 291 2.81 -13.62 4.37
CA SER A 291 2.81 -13.11 5.75
C SER A 291 3.57 -11.80 5.84
N PRO A 292 3.05 -10.78 6.57
CA PRO A 292 3.79 -9.55 6.78
C PRO A 292 5.10 -9.78 7.56
N THR A 293 6.13 -9.03 7.21
CA THR A 293 7.40 -8.98 7.98
C THR A 293 7.15 -8.52 9.41
N ALA A 294 8.13 -8.68 10.28
CA ALA A 294 8.05 -8.19 11.65
C ALA A 294 7.85 -6.67 11.70
N ARG A 295 8.49 -5.92 10.79
CA ARG A 295 8.36 -4.46 10.69
C ARG A 295 6.93 -4.06 10.30
N ASP A 296 6.36 -4.66 9.25
CA ASP A 296 4.99 -4.37 8.84
C ASP A 296 3.96 -4.75 9.89
N ARG A 297 4.14 -5.89 10.60
CA ARG A 297 3.25 -6.25 11.73
C ARG A 297 3.29 -5.21 12.83
N LEU A 298 4.48 -4.73 13.20
CA LEU A 298 4.65 -3.73 14.25
C LEU A 298 4.06 -2.38 13.83
N LEU A 299 4.40 -1.90 12.63
CA LEU A 299 3.94 -0.62 12.10
C LEU A 299 2.41 -0.61 11.96
N ALA A 300 1.84 -1.63 11.32
CA ALA A 300 0.40 -1.81 11.17
C ALA A 300 -0.33 -1.87 12.52
N THR A 301 0.26 -2.54 13.53
CA THR A 301 -0.28 -2.55 14.89
C THR A 301 -0.28 -1.15 15.50
N ARG A 302 0.81 -0.40 15.39
CA ARG A 302 0.91 0.97 15.90
C ARG A 302 -0.08 1.91 15.21
N PHE A 303 -0.22 1.82 13.89
CA PHE A 303 -1.19 2.60 13.13
C PHE A 303 -2.63 2.27 13.54
N GLY A 304 -2.97 0.98 13.71
CA GLY A 304 -4.29 0.57 14.15
C GLY A 304 -4.65 1.07 15.55
N LEU A 305 -3.70 1.07 16.48
CA LEU A 305 -3.90 1.64 17.82
C LEU A 305 -4.12 3.16 17.74
N LYS A 306 -3.27 3.89 16.99
CA LYS A 306 -3.38 5.34 16.83
C LYS A 306 -4.70 5.73 16.17
N ALA A 307 -5.08 5.06 15.08
CA ALA A 307 -6.33 5.33 14.37
C ALA A 307 -7.56 5.10 15.27
N ALA A 308 -7.55 4.04 16.08
CA ALA A 308 -8.61 3.82 17.04
C ALA A 308 -8.64 4.93 18.11
N ASP A 309 -7.50 5.33 18.65
CA ASP A 309 -7.43 6.42 19.65
C ASP A 309 -7.95 7.74 19.06
N LEU A 310 -7.60 8.08 17.82
CA LEU A 310 -8.14 9.26 17.12
C LEU A 310 -9.67 9.17 16.91
N ALA A 311 -10.16 8.03 16.39
CA ALA A 311 -11.58 7.82 16.16
C ALA A 311 -12.41 7.89 17.46
N LEU A 312 -11.92 7.25 18.52
CA LEU A 312 -12.57 7.24 19.83
C LEU A 312 -12.46 8.60 20.54
N GLY A 313 -11.45 9.42 20.20
CA GLY A 313 -11.27 10.79 20.68
C GLY A 313 -12.06 11.83 19.93
N GLY A 314 -12.69 11.46 18.79
CA GLY A 314 -13.40 12.42 17.93
C GLY A 314 -12.45 13.27 17.06
N GLU A 315 -11.20 12.85 16.90
CA GLU A 315 -10.19 13.52 16.08
C GLU A 315 -10.31 13.06 14.62
N PHE A 316 -11.41 13.42 13.95
CA PHE A 316 -11.72 13.02 12.58
C PHE A 316 -10.93 13.84 11.54
N GLY A 317 -10.92 13.36 10.29
CA GLY A 317 -10.17 13.99 9.22
C GLY A 317 -8.66 13.83 9.34
N GLN A 318 -8.20 12.93 10.22
CA GLN A 318 -6.79 12.64 10.46
C GLN A 318 -6.39 11.26 9.92
N MET A 319 -5.11 11.10 9.60
CA MET A 319 -4.46 9.83 9.26
C MET A 319 -3.39 9.51 10.31
N ALA A 320 -3.30 8.24 10.74
CA ALA A 320 -2.16 7.77 11.51
C ALA A 320 -0.91 7.75 10.62
N ALA A 321 0.18 8.38 11.02
CA ALA A 321 1.39 8.53 10.24
C ALA A 321 2.66 8.24 11.06
N LEU A 322 3.68 7.69 10.42
CA LEU A 322 5.01 7.51 11.03
C LEU A 322 5.88 8.72 10.69
N GLN A 323 6.44 9.37 11.69
CA GLN A 323 7.45 10.42 11.55
C GLN A 323 8.63 10.13 12.50
N GLY A 324 9.77 9.75 11.95
CA GLY A 324 10.86 9.17 12.72
C GLY A 324 10.43 7.87 13.41
N ASP A 325 10.51 7.85 14.75
CA ASP A 325 10.08 6.70 15.54
C ASP A 325 8.65 6.84 16.10
N ASP A 326 7.99 7.98 15.90
CA ASP A 326 6.69 8.28 16.49
C ASP A 326 5.54 8.05 15.52
N VAL A 327 4.41 7.58 16.05
CA VAL A 327 3.14 7.54 15.30
C VAL A 327 2.30 8.73 15.71
N VAL A 328 2.16 9.66 14.78
CA VAL A 328 1.47 10.94 14.93
C VAL A 328 0.13 10.95 14.18
N ALA A 329 -0.61 12.03 14.30
CA ALA A 329 -1.77 12.32 13.44
C ALA A 329 -1.38 13.39 12.42
N VAL A 330 -1.76 13.21 11.16
CA VAL A 330 -1.63 14.21 10.09
C VAL A 330 -2.98 14.38 9.40
N PRO A 331 -3.32 15.58 8.89
CA PRO A 331 -4.55 15.78 8.15
C PRO A 331 -4.65 14.85 6.95
N LEU A 332 -5.82 14.23 6.72
CA LEU A 332 -6.08 13.41 5.52
C LEU A 332 -5.85 14.20 4.23
N ALA A 333 -6.21 15.48 4.20
CA ALA A 333 -5.99 16.35 3.05
C ALA A 333 -4.50 16.49 2.68
N GLU A 334 -3.60 16.57 3.69
CA GLU A 334 -2.15 16.61 3.46
C GLU A 334 -1.63 15.27 2.91
N ALA A 335 -2.13 14.16 3.46
CA ALA A 335 -1.71 12.82 3.06
C ALA A 335 -2.08 12.49 1.60
N THR A 336 -3.14 13.09 1.07
CA THR A 336 -3.69 12.82 -0.27
C THR A 336 -3.47 13.95 -1.28
N ALA A 337 -2.81 15.05 -0.88
CA ALA A 337 -2.59 16.21 -1.76
C ALA A 337 -1.59 15.93 -2.89
N GLU A 338 -0.51 15.22 -2.57
CA GLU A 338 0.58 14.93 -3.49
C GLU A 338 1.13 13.53 -3.22
N LEU A 339 1.66 12.88 -4.27
CA LEU A 339 2.37 11.60 -4.13
C LEU A 339 3.75 11.83 -3.50
N LYS A 340 4.13 10.95 -2.58
CA LYS A 340 5.48 10.89 -2.02
C LYS A 340 6.39 10.15 -2.99
N VAL A 341 7.10 10.90 -3.81
CA VAL A 341 8.09 10.38 -4.78
C VAL A 341 9.42 10.06 -4.13
N VAL A 342 10.26 9.25 -4.81
CA VAL A 342 11.62 8.94 -4.34
C VAL A 342 12.49 10.19 -4.42
N PRO A 343 13.02 10.70 -3.29
CA PRO A 343 13.93 11.83 -3.29
C PRO A 343 15.23 11.50 -4.04
N ARG A 344 15.80 12.52 -4.66
CA ARG A 344 17.03 12.36 -5.44
C ARG A 344 18.18 11.77 -4.61
N GLU A 345 18.27 12.13 -3.35
CA GLU A 345 19.31 11.65 -2.44
C GLU A 345 19.30 10.13 -2.29
N TRP A 346 18.13 9.52 -2.25
CA TRP A 346 17.99 8.06 -2.22
C TRP A 346 18.47 7.42 -3.52
N TYR A 347 18.16 8.06 -4.65
CA TYR A 347 18.60 7.58 -5.95
C TYR A 347 20.11 7.76 -6.15
N ASP A 348 20.70 8.85 -5.63
CA ASP A 348 22.15 9.09 -5.68
C ASP A 348 22.92 8.02 -4.89
N VAL A 349 22.35 7.48 -3.79
CA VAL A 349 22.92 6.30 -3.09
C VAL A 349 22.97 5.10 -4.03
N ALA A 350 21.88 4.83 -4.76
CA ALA A 350 21.84 3.73 -5.73
C ALA A 350 22.91 3.90 -6.83
N ARG A 351 23.00 5.11 -7.40
CA ARG A 351 23.93 5.44 -8.49
C ARG A 351 25.41 5.28 -8.13
N ALA A 352 25.75 5.35 -6.84
CA ALA A 352 27.13 5.13 -6.40
C ALA A 352 27.64 3.69 -6.70
N PHE A 353 26.75 2.77 -7.00
CA PHE A 353 27.04 1.36 -7.27
C PHE A 353 26.84 0.97 -8.74
N PHE A 354 26.38 1.89 -9.59
CA PHE A 354 26.18 1.62 -11.02
C PHE A 354 27.50 1.51 -11.78
N GLY A 355 27.61 0.56 -12.72
CA GLY A 355 28.74 0.33 -13.61
C GLY A 355 29.89 -0.43 -12.98
#